data_d6c97f0b0c891bd7952c6f2b923b425f
#
_entry.id   d6c97f0b0c891bd7952c6f2b923b425f
#
_cell.length_a   1.000
_cell.length_b   1.000
_cell.length_c   1.000
_cell.angle_alpha   90.00
_cell.angle_beta   90.00
_cell.angle_gamma   90.00
#
_symmetry.space_group_name_H-M   'P 1'
#
loop_
_entity.id
_entity.type
_entity.pdbx_description
1 polymer ?
#
loop_
_entity_poly.entity_id
_entity_poly.type
_entity_poly.pdbx_seq_one_letter_code
_entity_poly.pdbx_strand_id
1 'polypeptide(L)'
;ILDYSLTRPTHGPLRVAQELALQGINVSAGGVRGVWQRHDLLSKHDRLLRLEKTHREQTIELNDEQIRLLERFSPEFRERQIEVHYTGELVAVDTFFVGALKGVGKVYLQTVLDCYSRHAWGRLYTSKLPVTSVHVLNETVLPFFEAHEARVYTILSDNGREFCGRPDHHPYELFLQLEGIEHRTTKVRRPQSNGFIERLHRTLLDEHFRIKGRTIWYESVEQMQTDLDSYLDHYNTQRPHQGRMMEGQTPYSMFKKGLKLIPKEVRTKVA
;
A
#
# COMPACT_ATOMS: atom_id res chain seq x y z
N ILE A 1 13.28 -31.41 -6.29
CA ILE A 1 14.00 -30.15 -6.53
C ILE A 1 13.01 -28.99 -6.62
N LEU A 2 11.98 -29.07 -7.47
CA LEU A 2 11.02 -27.97 -7.67
C LEU A 2 10.29 -27.62 -6.38
N ASP A 3 9.71 -28.62 -5.71
CA ASP A 3 8.96 -28.42 -4.46
C ASP A 3 9.83 -27.76 -3.38
N TYR A 4 11.06 -28.26 -3.19
CA TYR A 4 12.00 -27.65 -2.26
C TYR A 4 12.32 -26.21 -2.63
N SER A 5 12.52 -25.93 -3.92
CA SER A 5 12.87 -24.59 -4.42
C SER A 5 11.72 -23.58 -4.27
N LEU A 6 10.48 -24.03 -4.33
CA LEU A 6 9.31 -23.19 -4.06
C LEU A 6 9.06 -23.03 -2.56
N THR A 7 9.33 -24.07 -1.75
CA THR A 7 9.25 -23.96 -0.29
C THR A 7 10.32 -23.01 0.28
N ARG A 8 11.52 -23.01 -0.33
CA ARG A 8 12.67 -22.18 0.08
C ARG A 8 13.21 -21.33 -1.09
N PRO A 9 12.43 -20.36 -1.61
CA PRO A 9 12.76 -19.66 -2.86
C PRO A 9 14.03 -18.79 -2.78
N THR A 10 14.54 -18.55 -1.58
CA THR A 10 15.79 -17.77 -1.36
C THR A 10 17.06 -18.61 -1.47
N HIS A 11 16.96 -19.95 -1.40
CA HIS A 11 18.13 -20.80 -1.45
C HIS A 11 18.74 -20.84 -2.85
N GLY A 12 20.08 -20.71 -2.93
CA GLY A 12 20.83 -20.87 -4.17
C GLY A 12 21.02 -22.36 -4.53
N PRO A 13 21.48 -22.68 -5.77
CA PRO A 13 21.53 -24.06 -6.27
C PRO A 13 22.44 -24.97 -5.44
N LEU A 14 23.55 -24.44 -4.91
CA LEU A 14 24.45 -25.20 -4.04
C LEU A 14 23.76 -25.59 -2.72
N ARG A 15 23.08 -24.65 -2.09
CA ARG A 15 22.38 -24.91 -0.83
C ARG A 15 21.23 -25.88 -1.03
N VAL A 16 20.47 -25.75 -2.12
CA VAL A 16 19.41 -26.71 -2.47
C VAL A 16 19.97 -28.12 -2.64
N ALA A 17 21.12 -28.27 -3.34
CA ALA A 17 21.78 -29.56 -3.52
C ALA A 17 22.21 -30.19 -2.17
N GLN A 18 22.79 -29.38 -1.27
CA GLN A 18 23.21 -29.82 0.05
C GLN A 18 22.01 -30.26 0.94
N GLU A 19 20.97 -29.48 0.96
CA GLU A 19 19.75 -29.78 1.74
C GLU A 19 19.02 -31.05 1.22
N LEU A 20 18.99 -31.24 -0.10
CA LEU A 20 18.46 -32.47 -0.71
C LEU A 20 19.32 -33.68 -0.41
N ALA A 21 20.64 -33.51 -0.35
CA ALA A 21 21.56 -34.60 0.04
C ALA A 21 21.31 -35.09 1.47
N LEU A 22 20.95 -34.20 2.39
CA LEU A 22 20.54 -34.57 3.77
C LEU A 22 19.25 -35.39 3.79
N GLN A 23 18.41 -35.27 2.75
CA GLN A 23 17.20 -36.05 2.55
C GLN A 23 17.43 -37.32 1.71
N GLY A 24 18.69 -37.68 1.42
CA GLY A 24 19.07 -38.84 0.62
C GLY A 24 18.97 -38.63 -0.90
N ILE A 25 18.72 -37.40 -1.36
CA ILE A 25 18.61 -37.09 -2.79
C ILE A 25 19.92 -36.44 -3.28
N ASN A 26 20.75 -37.23 -3.96
CA ASN A 26 22.03 -36.77 -4.48
C ASN A 26 21.86 -36.05 -5.83
N VAL A 27 22.06 -34.75 -5.84
CA VAL A 27 22.04 -33.89 -7.03
C VAL A 27 23.14 -32.85 -6.93
N SER A 28 23.78 -32.54 -8.03
CA SER A 28 24.78 -31.46 -8.07
C SER A 28 24.11 -30.07 -8.17
N ALA A 29 24.83 -29.03 -7.75
CA ALA A 29 24.38 -27.66 -7.94
C ALA A 29 24.07 -27.31 -9.41
N GLY A 30 24.89 -27.87 -10.35
CA GLY A 30 24.65 -27.78 -11.79
C GLY A 30 23.35 -28.48 -12.21
N GLY A 31 23.05 -29.65 -11.63
CA GLY A 31 21.81 -30.38 -11.84
C GLY A 31 20.59 -29.60 -11.36
N VAL A 32 20.67 -28.98 -10.17
CA VAL A 32 19.61 -28.08 -9.64
C VAL A 32 19.39 -26.90 -10.59
N ARG A 33 20.47 -26.24 -11.04
CA ARG A 33 20.38 -25.12 -11.99
C ARG A 33 19.77 -25.53 -13.33
N GLY A 34 20.13 -26.73 -13.85
CA GLY A 34 19.53 -27.26 -15.07
C GLY A 34 18.03 -27.54 -14.95
N VAL A 35 17.58 -28.02 -13.79
CA VAL A 35 16.13 -28.15 -13.50
C VAL A 35 15.46 -26.78 -13.49
N TRP A 36 16.04 -25.81 -12.78
CA TRP A 36 15.49 -24.46 -12.75
C TRP A 36 15.39 -23.80 -14.12
N GLN A 37 16.39 -23.99 -14.98
CA GLN A 37 16.39 -23.47 -16.34
C GLN A 37 15.23 -24.03 -17.18
N ARG A 38 14.98 -25.34 -17.09
CA ARG A 38 13.87 -25.99 -17.81
C ARG A 38 12.48 -25.57 -17.33
N HIS A 39 12.38 -25.04 -16.12
CA HIS A 39 11.12 -24.65 -15.50
C HIS A 39 10.98 -23.13 -15.26
N ASP A 40 11.87 -22.33 -15.87
CA ASP A 40 11.89 -20.87 -15.73
C ASP A 40 11.95 -20.38 -14.26
N LEU A 41 12.81 -21.04 -13.45
CA LEU A 41 12.98 -20.75 -12.01
C LEU A 41 14.39 -20.27 -11.65
N LEU A 42 15.19 -19.81 -12.62
CA LEU A 42 16.61 -19.48 -12.41
C LEU A 42 16.80 -18.37 -11.39
N SER A 43 16.02 -17.31 -11.47
CA SER A 43 16.12 -16.22 -10.51
C SER A 43 15.26 -16.49 -9.27
N LYS A 44 15.61 -15.84 -8.17
CA LYS A 44 14.77 -15.81 -6.96
C LYS A 44 13.39 -15.22 -7.24
N HIS A 45 13.34 -14.22 -8.11
CA HIS A 45 12.11 -13.56 -8.51
C HIS A 45 11.18 -14.54 -9.24
N ASP A 46 11.69 -15.31 -10.19
CA ASP A 46 10.89 -16.31 -10.92
C ASP A 46 10.29 -17.36 -9.99
N ARG A 47 11.08 -17.81 -9.00
CA ARG A 47 10.58 -18.76 -7.98
C ARG A 47 9.48 -18.17 -7.12
N LEU A 48 9.57 -16.89 -6.74
CA LEU A 48 8.54 -16.18 -5.98
C LEU A 48 7.28 -15.95 -6.82
N LEU A 49 7.42 -15.56 -8.09
CA LEU A 49 6.27 -15.41 -9.00
C LEU A 49 5.56 -16.76 -9.21
N ARG A 50 6.33 -17.85 -9.38
CA ARG A 50 5.76 -19.19 -9.52
C ARG A 50 5.02 -19.63 -8.26
N LEU A 51 5.61 -19.40 -7.08
CA LEU A 51 4.96 -19.68 -5.78
C LEU A 51 3.63 -18.91 -5.64
N GLU A 52 3.63 -17.62 -5.97
CA GLU A 52 2.44 -16.78 -5.95
C GLU A 52 1.35 -17.30 -6.90
N LYS A 53 1.75 -17.67 -8.13
CA LYS A 53 0.84 -18.23 -9.13
C LYS A 53 0.24 -19.55 -8.65
N THR A 54 1.06 -20.45 -8.10
CA THR A 54 0.60 -21.76 -7.59
C THR A 54 -0.35 -21.60 -6.40
N HIS A 55 -0.06 -20.68 -5.48
CA HIS A 55 -0.97 -20.35 -4.38
C HIS A 55 -2.33 -19.84 -4.88
N ARG A 56 -2.32 -19.02 -5.93
CA ARG A 56 -3.56 -18.50 -6.53
C ARG A 56 -4.42 -19.57 -7.22
N GLU A 57 -3.76 -20.50 -7.92
CA GLU A 57 -4.44 -21.52 -8.75
C GLU A 57 -4.89 -22.74 -7.95
N GLN A 58 -4.17 -23.11 -6.89
CA GLN A 58 -4.35 -24.37 -6.17
C GLN A 58 -4.74 -24.21 -4.71
N THR A 59 -4.95 -22.98 -4.22
CA THR A 59 -5.28 -22.69 -2.80
C THR A 59 -4.31 -23.35 -1.80
N ILE A 60 -3.01 -23.41 -2.15
CA ILE A 60 -1.98 -24.00 -1.28
C ILE A 60 -1.73 -23.07 -0.10
N GLU A 61 -1.71 -23.61 1.13
CA GLU A 61 -1.33 -22.86 2.32
C GLU A 61 0.14 -22.46 2.27
N LEU A 62 0.41 -21.17 2.40
CA LEU A 62 1.76 -20.62 2.47
C LEU A 62 2.23 -20.60 3.92
N ASN A 63 3.47 -20.98 4.15
CA ASN A 63 4.07 -20.80 5.47
C ASN A 63 4.48 -19.34 5.72
N ASP A 64 4.72 -18.98 6.99
CA ASP A 64 5.03 -17.60 7.41
C ASP A 64 6.26 -17.01 6.69
N GLU A 65 7.26 -17.82 6.36
CA GLU A 65 8.45 -17.36 5.62
C GLU A 65 8.11 -17.04 4.17
N GLN A 66 7.31 -17.87 3.51
CA GLN A 66 6.84 -17.66 2.14
C GLN A 66 5.96 -16.41 2.06
N ILE A 67 5.05 -16.23 3.01
CA ILE A 67 4.20 -15.03 3.11
C ILE A 67 5.09 -13.78 3.21
N ARG A 68 6.04 -13.74 4.15
CA ARG A 68 6.96 -12.60 4.31
C ARG A 68 7.78 -12.30 3.06
N LEU A 69 8.20 -13.33 2.33
CA LEU A 69 8.95 -13.16 1.09
C LEU A 69 8.07 -12.60 -0.02
N LEU A 70 6.87 -13.13 -0.19
CA LEU A 70 5.91 -12.64 -1.18
C LEU A 70 5.50 -11.20 -0.89
N GLU A 71 5.23 -10.86 0.35
CA GLU A 71 4.93 -9.50 0.79
C GLU A 71 6.06 -8.51 0.49
N ARG A 72 7.30 -8.96 0.65
CA ARG A 72 8.48 -8.13 0.37
C ARG A 72 8.70 -7.90 -1.13
N PHE A 73 8.40 -8.88 -1.99
CA PHE A 73 8.76 -8.87 -3.40
C PHE A 73 7.58 -8.66 -4.36
N SER A 74 6.34 -8.88 -3.91
CA SER A 74 5.13 -8.71 -4.72
C SER A 74 4.17 -7.72 -4.05
N PRO A 75 4.17 -6.44 -4.47
CA PRO A 75 3.15 -5.48 -4.03
C PRO A 75 1.73 -5.96 -4.33
N GLU A 76 1.54 -6.67 -5.46
CA GLU A 76 0.24 -7.23 -5.84
C GLU A 76 -0.24 -8.33 -4.89
N PHE A 77 0.67 -9.12 -4.33
CA PHE A 77 0.32 -10.11 -3.31
C PHE A 77 -0.21 -9.44 -2.04
N ARG A 78 0.38 -8.33 -1.61
CA ARG A 78 -0.10 -7.54 -0.46
C ARG A 78 -1.50 -6.98 -0.71
N GLU A 79 -1.72 -6.43 -1.89
CA GLU A 79 -3.03 -5.85 -2.26
C GLU A 79 -4.16 -6.89 -2.29
N ARG A 80 -3.85 -8.15 -2.63
CA ARG A 80 -4.87 -9.21 -2.71
C ARG A 80 -5.42 -9.65 -1.34
N GLN A 81 -4.72 -9.36 -0.27
CA GLN A 81 -5.15 -9.69 1.08
C GLN A 81 -6.12 -8.66 1.67
N ILE A 82 -6.26 -7.51 1.00
CA ILE A 82 -7.24 -6.49 1.37
C ILE A 82 -8.44 -6.65 0.46
N GLU A 83 -9.53 -7.16 1.00
CA GLU A 83 -10.82 -7.18 0.32
C GLU A 83 -11.60 -5.93 0.70
N VAL A 84 -11.97 -5.13 -0.31
CA VAL A 84 -12.74 -3.90 -0.17
C VAL A 84 -13.79 -3.89 -1.26
N HIS A 85 -15.04 -3.64 -0.88
CA HIS A 85 -16.20 -3.84 -1.75
C HIS A 85 -16.80 -2.53 -2.26
N TYR A 86 -16.61 -1.42 -1.55
CA TYR A 86 -17.14 -0.10 -1.89
C TYR A 86 -16.24 1.03 -1.39
N THR A 87 -16.44 2.20 -1.93
CA THR A 87 -15.73 3.43 -1.56
C THR A 87 -15.99 3.83 -0.10
N GLY A 88 -14.94 4.17 0.64
CA GLY A 88 -15.01 4.56 2.04
C GLY A 88 -15.01 3.39 3.03
N GLU A 89 -15.18 2.14 2.59
CA GLU A 89 -15.13 0.95 3.47
C GLU A 89 -13.80 0.87 4.21
N LEU A 90 -12.69 1.07 3.50
CA LEU A 90 -11.36 1.10 4.05
C LEU A 90 -10.53 2.19 3.39
N VAL A 91 -10.01 3.09 4.20
CA VAL A 91 -9.11 4.18 3.79
C VAL A 91 -7.76 3.98 4.45
N ALA A 92 -6.70 3.86 3.65
CA ALA A 92 -5.34 3.73 4.16
C ALA A 92 -4.71 5.10 4.36
N VAL A 93 -3.94 5.25 5.44
CA VAL A 93 -3.18 6.46 5.76
C VAL A 93 -1.73 6.12 6.05
N ASP A 94 -0.82 7.00 5.64
CA ASP A 94 0.61 6.85 5.94
C ASP A 94 1.34 8.19 5.85
N THR A 95 2.49 8.28 6.53
CA THR A 95 3.37 9.44 6.50
C THR A 95 4.65 9.13 5.72
N PHE A 96 4.85 9.83 4.64
CA PHE A 96 6.01 9.66 3.78
C PHE A 96 7.02 10.81 3.95
N PHE A 97 8.30 10.50 4.18
CA PHE A 97 9.35 11.51 4.18
C PHE A 97 9.75 11.86 2.73
N VAL A 98 9.44 13.08 2.31
CA VAL A 98 9.74 13.55 0.94
C VAL A 98 11.18 13.96 0.80
N GLY A 99 11.72 14.68 1.78
CA GLY A 99 13.08 15.22 1.76
C GLY A 99 13.27 16.39 2.70
N ALA A 100 14.34 17.15 2.47
CA ALA A 100 14.61 18.39 3.19
C ALA A 100 14.66 19.57 2.21
N LEU A 101 13.89 20.60 2.48
CA LEU A 101 13.86 21.84 1.71
C LEU A 101 14.78 22.86 2.39
N LYS A 102 15.70 23.46 1.63
CA LYS A 102 16.66 24.44 2.16
C LYS A 102 15.91 25.66 2.72
N GLY A 103 16.21 26.02 3.96
CA GLY A 103 15.55 27.15 4.66
C GLY A 103 14.24 26.78 5.37
N VAL A 104 13.64 25.63 5.05
CA VAL A 104 12.39 25.14 5.66
C VAL A 104 12.63 23.93 6.57
N GLY A 105 13.52 23.03 6.18
CA GLY A 105 13.81 21.81 6.93
C GLY A 105 13.16 20.56 6.32
N LYS A 106 12.84 19.57 7.16
CA LYS A 106 12.24 18.31 6.74
C LYS A 106 10.81 18.49 6.27
N VAL A 107 10.46 17.85 5.16
CA VAL A 107 9.11 17.86 4.59
C VAL A 107 8.56 16.44 4.59
N TYR A 108 7.38 16.28 5.14
CA TYR A 108 6.62 15.05 5.23
C TYR A 108 5.34 15.18 4.44
N LEU A 109 4.94 14.11 3.78
CA LEU A 109 3.66 14.00 3.09
C LEU A 109 2.75 13.07 3.89
N GLN A 110 1.64 13.61 4.38
CA GLN A 110 0.52 12.80 4.86
C GLN A 110 -0.28 12.36 3.63
N THR A 111 -0.35 11.06 3.39
CA THR A 111 -1.12 10.45 2.30
C THR A 111 -2.33 9.73 2.85
N VAL A 112 -3.43 9.87 2.13
CA VAL A 112 -4.68 9.16 2.38
C VAL A 112 -5.13 8.53 1.06
N LEU A 113 -5.56 7.28 1.09
CA LEU A 113 -5.95 6.53 -0.10
C LEU A 113 -7.21 5.71 0.18
N ASP A 114 -8.26 5.92 -0.59
CA ASP A 114 -9.40 5.01 -0.60
C ASP A 114 -9.02 3.67 -1.23
N CYS A 115 -9.09 2.59 -0.44
CA CYS A 115 -8.61 1.28 -0.87
C CYS A 115 -9.46 0.63 -1.95
N TYR A 116 -10.71 1.05 -2.16
CA TYR A 116 -11.54 0.58 -3.25
C TYR A 116 -11.19 1.26 -4.57
N SER A 117 -11.24 2.59 -4.60
CA SER A 117 -11.11 3.39 -5.83
C SER A 117 -9.69 3.78 -6.18
N ARG A 118 -8.76 3.70 -5.23
CA ARG A 118 -7.41 4.27 -5.32
C ARG A 118 -7.40 5.80 -5.39
N HIS A 119 -8.52 6.46 -5.08
CA HIS A 119 -8.55 7.91 -4.97
C HIS A 119 -7.62 8.36 -3.84
N ALA A 120 -6.74 9.30 -4.15
CA ALA A 120 -5.65 9.70 -3.27
C ALA A 120 -5.75 11.16 -2.88
N TRP A 121 -5.42 11.45 -1.63
CA TRP A 121 -5.22 12.78 -1.08
C TRP A 121 -3.83 12.87 -0.48
N GLY A 122 -3.26 14.06 -0.44
CA GLY A 122 -1.95 14.26 0.13
C GLY A 122 -1.71 15.68 0.56
N ARG A 123 -1.13 15.86 1.76
CA ARG A 123 -0.78 17.17 2.27
C ARG A 123 0.61 17.19 2.86
N LEU A 124 1.37 18.25 2.53
CA LEU A 124 2.74 18.43 2.97
C LEU A 124 2.81 19.16 4.31
N TYR A 125 3.70 18.71 5.18
CA TYR A 125 3.94 19.29 6.50
C TYR A 125 5.43 19.34 6.82
N THR A 126 5.83 20.25 7.69
CA THR A 126 7.20 20.35 8.22
C THR A 126 7.41 19.50 9.48
N SER A 127 6.35 18.87 9.97
CA SER A 127 6.37 18.03 11.17
C SER A 127 5.56 16.75 10.96
N LYS A 128 5.87 15.73 11.76
CA LYS A 128 5.18 14.44 11.79
C LYS A 128 4.51 14.30 13.18
N LEU A 129 3.39 14.97 13.36
CA LEU A 129 2.65 15.01 14.62
C LEU A 129 1.23 14.44 14.42
N PRO A 130 0.59 13.92 15.48
CA PRO A 130 -0.80 13.44 15.38
C PRO A 130 -1.77 14.47 14.82
N VAL A 131 -1.59 15.75 15.15
CA VAL A 131 -2.43 16.84 14.65
C VAL A 131 -2.33 17.02 13.13
N THR A 132 -1.20 16.71 12.50
CA THR A 132 -1.08 16.79 11.03
C THR A 132 -1.88 15.69 10.34
N SER A 133 -1.97 14.52 10.95
CA SER A 133 -2.79 13.40 10.46
C SER A 133 -4.28 13.69 10.63
N VAL A 134 -4.70 14.32 11.74
CA VAL A 134 -6.05 14.81 11.93
C VAL A 134 -6.40 15.87 10.89
N HIS A 135 -5.51 16.84 10.68
CA HIS A 135 -5.74 17.97 9.78
C HIS A 135 -6.05 17.53 8.35
N VAL A 136 -5.28 16.58 7.78
CA VAL A 136 -5.53 16.11 6.40
C VAL A 136 -6.90 15.40 6.29
N LEU A 137 -7.31 14.66 7.30
CA LEU A 137 -8.63 14.03 7.33
C LEU A 137 -9.74 15.07 7.43
N ASN A 138 -9.67 15.94 8.42
CA ASN A 138 -10.71 16.93 8.73
C ASN A 138 -10.89 17.98 7.63
N GLU A 139 -9.80 18.50 7.06
CA GLU A 139 -9.85 19.60 6.09
C GLU A 139 -9.99 19.16 4.64
N THR A 140 -9.67 17.89 4.33
CA THR A 140 -9.59 17.46 2.93
C THR A 140 -10.44 16.21 2.66
N VAL A 141 -10.25 15.16 3.46
CA VAL A 141 -10.82 13.85 3.14
C VAL A 141 -12.28 13.75 3.52
N LEU A 142 -12.62 14.06 4.77
CA LEU A 142 -14.01 13.96 5.26
C LEU A 142 -14.95 14.89 4.49
N PRO A 143 -14.62 16.18 4.25
CA PRO A 143 -15.46 17.07 3.44
C PRO A 143 -15.66 16.57 2.00
N PHE A 144 -14.64 15.91 1.42
CA PHE A 144 -14.78 15.31 0.10
C PHE A 144 -15.79 14.15 0.09
N PHE A 145 -15.76 13.29 1.11
CA PHE A 145 -16.75 12.21 1.25
C PHE A 145 -18.15 12.76 1.49
N GLU A 146 -18.29 13.75 2.36
CA GLU A 146 -19.56 14.42 2.68
C GLU A 146 -20.19 15.06 1.42
N ALA A 147 -19.39 15.76 0.61
CA ALA A 147 -19.85 16.34 -0.66
C ALA A 147 -20.37 15.28 -1.66
N HIS A 148 -20.05 14.02 -1.46
CA HIS A 148 -20.53 12.88 -2.25
C HIS A 148 -21.56 12.02 -1.52
N GLU A 149 -22.15 12.52 -0.43
CA GLU A 149 -23.14 11.80 0.40
C GLU A 149 -22.62 10.44 0.88
N ALA A 150 -21.35 10.38 1.24
CA ALA A 150 -20.64 9.18 1.70
C ALA A 150 -19.82 9.48 2.96
N ARG A 151 -19.30 8.44 3.58
CA ARG A 151 -18.44 8.55 4.75
C ARG A 151 -17.29 7.56 4.70
N VAL A 152 -16.26 7.80 5.51
CA VAL A 152 -15.21 6.84 5.82
C VAL A 152 -15.66 5.97 6.98
N TYR A 153 -15.57 4.64 6.82
CA TYR A 153 -15.99 3.69 7.87
C TYR A 153 -14.80 3.18 8.68
N THR A 154 -13.71 2.83 7.99
CA THR A 154 -12.52 2.28 8.63
C THR A 154 -11.28 2.98 8.09
N ILE A 155 -10.38 3.36 8.98
CA ILE A 155 -9.04 3.83 8.63
C ILE A 155 -8.02 2.76 8.99
N LEU A 156 -7.08 2.51 8.08
CA LEU A 156 -5.95 1.64 8.25
C LEU A 156 -4.66 2.45 8.27
N SER A 157 -3.92 2.38 9.37
CA SER A 157 -2.58 2.99 9.49
C SER A 157 -1.51 1.96 9.84
N ASP A 158 -0.25 2.36 9.77
CA ASP A 158 0.82 1.67 10.49
C ASP A 158 0.74 1.99 12.01
N ASN A 159 1.71 1.43 12.78
CA ASN A 159 1.82 1.72 14.22
C ASN A 159 2.68 2.98 14.49
N GLY A 160 2.69 3.94 13.58
CA GLY A 160 3.39 5.21 13.76
C GLY A 160 2.84 6.01 14.95
N ARG A 161 3.70 6.74 15.65
CA ARG A 161 3.29 7.56 16.80
C ARG A 161 2.34 8.70 16.43
N GLU A 162 2.27 9.07 15.18
CA GLU A 162 1.33 10.04 14.64
C GLU A 162 -0.10 9.49 14.51
N PHE A 163 -0.25 8.16 14.48
CA PHE A 163 -1.54 7.48 14.34
C PHE A 163 -1.94 6.74 15.61
N CYS A 164 -0.97 6.23 16.36
CA CYS A 164 -1.21 5.30 17.47
C CYS A 164 -0.68 5.83 18.79
N GLY A 165 -1.51 5.73 19.83
CA GLY A 165 -1.18 6.08 21.20
C GLY A 165 -2.22 5.53 22.17
N ARG A 166 -2.32 6.13 23.38
CA ARG A 166 -3.38 5.78 24.32
C ARG A 166 -4.71 6.30 23.79
N PRO A 167 -5.73 5.44 23.59
CA PRO A 167 -7.00 5.85 22.94
C PRO A 167 -7.71 7.03 23.60
N ASP A 168 -7.57 7.17 24.91
CA ASP A 168 -8.17 8.23 25.73
C ASP A 168 -7.39 9.56 25.76
N HIS A 169 -6.18 9.60 25.17
CA HIS A 169 -5.33 10.79 25.18
C HIS A 169 -4.71 11.14 23.84
N HIS A 170 -4.67 10.20 22.89
CA HIS A 170 -4.01 10.44 21.61
C HIS A 170 -4.92 11.22 20.66
N PRO A 171 -4.51 12.42 20.16
CA PRO A 171 -5.39 13.30 19.37
C PRO A 171 -6.00 12.62 18.14
N TYR A 172 -5.27 11.77 17.46
CA TYR A 172 -5.74 11.06 16.28
C TYR A 172 -6.80 10.02 16.65
N GLU A 173 -6.58 9.22 17.69
CA GLU A 173 -7.53 8.21 18.17
C GLU A 173 -8.84 8.87 18.66
N LEU A 174 -8.71 9.95 19.42
CA LEU A 174 -9.88 10.72 19.88
C LEU A 174 -10.69 11.31 18.72
N PHE A 175 -10.00 11.85 17.72
CA PHE A 175 -10.64 12.36 16.51
C PHE A 175 -11.44 11.27 15.79
N LEU A 176 -10.83 10.09 15.54
CA LEU A 176 -11.53 8.99 14.88
C LEU A 176 -12.74 8.49 15.68
N GLN A 177 -12.64 8.45 17.02
CA GLN A 177 -13.76 8.09 17.88
C GLN A 177 -14.91 9.10 17.78
N LEU A 178 -14.60 10.40 17.75
CA LEU A 178 -15.62 11.47 17.60
C LEU A 178 -16.32 11.37 16.24
N GLU A 179 -15.59 11.07 15.17
CA GLU A 179 -16.13 10.88 13.82
C GLU A 179 -16.83 9.52 13.63
N GLY A 180 -16.76 8.63 14.62
CA GLY A 180 -17.32 7.27 14.54
C GLY A 180 -16.64 6.41 13.48
N ILE A 181 -15.34 6.62 13.27
CA ILE A 181 -14.50 5.89 12.32
C ILE A 181 -13.73 4.80 13.06
N GLU A 182 -13.81 3.55 12.57
CA GLU A 182 -13.02 2.45 13.13
C GLU A 182 -11.54 2.64 12.77
N HIS A 183 -10.66 2.53 13.75
CA HIS A 183 -9.21 2.53 13.53
C HIS A 183 -8.67 1.11 13.54
N ARG A 184 -8.05 0.71 12.44
CA ARG A 184 -7.31 -0.56 12.31
C ARG A 184 -5.84 -0.26 12.10
N THR A 185 -4.99 -0.99 12.81
CA THR A 185 -3.54 -0.90 12.64
C THR A 185 -2.99 -2.16 12.02
N THR A 186 -1.90 -2.00 11.27
CA THR A 186 -1.16 -3.14 10.74
C THR A 186 -0.56 -3.96 11.88
N LYS A 187 -0.69 -5.29 11.85
CA LYS A 187 -0.08 -6.15 12.87
C LYS A 187 1.44 -5.98 12.87
N VAL A 188 2.03 -5.81 14.06
CA VAL A 188 3.48 -5.77 14.24
C VAL A 188 4.11 -6.99 13.57
N ARG A 189 5.11 -6.77 12.69
CA ARG A 189 5.80 -7.79 11.87
C ARG A 189 4.98 -8.44 10.73
N ARG A 190 3.78 -7.94 10.44
CA ARG A 190 3.01 -8.32 9.25
C ARG A 190 2.61 -7.06 8.48
N PRO A 191 3.45 -6.51 7.59
CA PRO A 191 3.15 -5.30 6.80
C PRO A 191 2.13 -5.57 5.67
N GLN A 192 1.16 -6.46 5.91
CA GLN A 192 0.21 -6.96 4.90
C GLN A 192 -0.75 -5.93 4.36
N SER A 193 -0.90 -4.81 5.03
CA SER A 193 -2.04 -3.93 4.83
C SER A 193 -1.73 -2.60 4.12
N ASN A 194 -0.45 -2.24 3.93
CA ASN A 194 -0.08 -0.95 3.34
C ASN A 194 0.37 -1.00 1.87
N GLY A 195 0.15 -2.15 1.18
CA GLY A 195 0.57 -2.33 -0.21
C GLY A 195 0.00 -1.29 -1.18
N PHE A 196 -1.23 -0.82 -0.93
CA PHE A 196 -1.86 0.22 -1.76
C PHE A 196 -1.17 1.58 -1.60
N ILE A 197 -0.93 2.00 -0.36
CA ILE A 197 -0.33 3.30 -0.08
C ILE A 197 1.17 3.31 -0.40
N GLU A 198 1.87 2.19 -0.21
CA GLU A 198 3.27 2.03 -0.65
C GLU A 198 3.41 2.16 -2.18
N ARG A 199 2.45 1.63 -2.95
CA ARG A 199 2.40 1.81 -4.40
C ARG A 199 2.13 3.26 -4.78
N LEU A 200 1.22 3.94 -4.08
CA LEU A 200 0.99 5.37 -4.25
C LEU A 200 2.28 6.15 -4.00
N HIS A 201 3.00 5.89 -2.90
CA HIS A 201 4.27 6.57 -2.59
C HIS A 201 5.30 6.36 -3.69
N ARG A 202 5.42 5.14 -4.23
CA ARG A 202 6.32 4.87 -5.36
C ARG A 202 5.92 5.67 -6.59
N THR A 203 4.64 5.72 -6.92
CA THR A 203 4.11 6.50 -8.06
C THR A 203 4.39 7.99 -7.86
N LEU A 204 4.10 8.54 -6.68
CA LEU A 204 4.40 9.94 -6.35
C LEU A 204 5.90 10.25 -6.45
N LEU A 205 6.76 9.34 -5.99
CA LEU A 205 8.20 9.50 -6.13
C LEU A 205 8.65 9.51 -7.59
N ASP A 206 8.20 8.52 -8.37
CA ASP A 206 8.70 8.31 -9.73
C ASP A 206 8.12 9.31 -10.72
N GLU A 207 6.83 9.67 -10.59
CA GLU A 207 6.11 10.50 -11.55
C GLU A 207 6.04 11.98 -11.15
N HIS A 208 6.26 12.32 -9.87
CA HIS A 208 6.17 13.70 -9.40
C HIS A 208 7.46 14.18 -8.71
N PHE A 209 7.76 13.71 -7.50
CA PHE A 209 8.82 14.31 -6.68
C PHE A 209 10.21 14.22 -7.29
N ARG A 210 10.59 13.10 -7.90
CA ARG A 210 11.92 12.96 -8.55
C ARG A 210 12.06 13.82 -9.80
N ILE A 211 10.97 14.04 -10.52
CA ILE A 211 10.95 14.90 -11.71
C ILE A 211 11.01 16.36 -11.28
N LYS A 212 10.09 16.79 -10.43
CA LYS A 212 10.00 18.17 -9.96
C LYS A 212 11.23 18.61 -9.17
N GLY A 213 11.76 17.76 -8.28
CA GLY A 213 12.97 18.06 -7.52
C GLY A 213 14.24 18.23 -8.35
N ARG A 214 14.23 17.85 -9.64
CA ARG A 214 15.32 18.12 -10.59
C ARG A 214 15.12 19.39 -11.42
N THR A 215 13.88 19.84 -11.55
CA THR A 215 13.50 20.91 -12.48
C THR A 215 13.07 22.19 -11.77
N ILE A 216 12.61 22.09 -10.52
CA ILE A 216 12.07 23.22 -9.76
C ILE A 216 12.82 23.35 -8.43
N TRP A 217 13.17 24.60 -8.12
CA TRP A 217 13.65 24.99 -6.81
C TRP A 217 12.47 25.56 -6.01
N TYR A 218 11.97 24.80 -5.04
CA TYR A 218 10.89 25.27 -4.18
C TYR A 218 11.43 26.18 -3.07
N GLU A 219 10.79 27.32 -2.88
CA GLU A 219 11.12 28.28 -1.83
C GLU A 219 10.26 28.06 -0.57
N SER A 220 9.10 27.43 -0.72
CA SER A 220 8.18 27.15 0.38
C SER A 220 7.43 25.82 0.20
N VAL A 221 6.84 25.34 1.31
CA VAL A 221 6.01 24.12 1.30
C VAL A 221 4.71 24.35 0.52
N GLU A 222 4.19 25.59 0.54
CA GLU A 222 2.96 25.97 -0.16
C GLU A 222 3.12 25.87 -1.68
N GLN A 223 4.26 26.28 -2.23
CA GLN A 223 4.57 26.10 -3.66
C GLN A 223 4.63 24.61 -4.02
N MET A 224 5.28 23.81 -3.15
CA MET A 224 5.37 22.38 -3.34
C MET A 224 4.00 21.69 -3.21
N GLN A 225 3.13 22.19 -2.32
CA GLN A 225 1.75 21.72 -2.18
C GLN A 225 0.92 22.01 -3.43
N THR A 226 1.01 23.20 -4.00
CA THR A 226 0.30 23.58 -5.22
C THR A 226 0.65 22.66 -6.39
N ASP A 227 1.93 22.33 -6.55
CA ASP A 227 2.36 21.36 -7.57
C ASP A 227 1.86 19.94 -7.29
N LEU A 228 1.85 19.53 -6.02
CA LEU A 228 1.32 18.23 -5.59
C LEU A 228 -0.19 18.14 -5.83
N ASP A 229 -0.93 19.18 -5.51
CA ASP A 229 -2.39 19.23 -5.72
C ASP A 229 -2.73 19.07 -7.21
N SER A 230 -1.99 19.74 -8.09
CA SER A 230 -2.14 19.61 -9.55
C SER A 230 -1.83 18.18 -10.02
N TYR A 231 -0.81 17.55 -9.45
CA TYR A 231 -0.49 16.15 -9.77
C TYR A 231 -1.55 15.18 -9.24
N LEU A 232 -2.04 15.38 -8.02
CA LEU A 232 -3.08 14.54 -7.43
C LEU A 232 -4.41 14.67 -8.17
N ASP A 233 -4.75 15.87 -8.66
CA ASP A 233 -5.91 16.03 -9.53
C ASP A 233 -5.74 15.22 -10.83
N HIS A 234 -4.60 15.32 -11.52
CA HIS A 234 -4.30 14.50 -12.68
C HIS A 234 -4.33 12.99 -12.35
N TYR A 235 -3.71 12.58 -11.24
CA TYR A 235 -3.69 11.19 -10.77
C TYR A 235 -5.11 10.64 -10.58
N ASN A 236 -5.97 11.42 -9.96
CA ASN A 236 -7.33 11.00 -9.62
C ASN A 236 -8.29 11.03 -10.83
N THR A 237 -8.15 12.00 -11.72
CA THR A 237 -9.16 12.28 -12.76
C THR A 237 -8.75 11.86 -14.16
N GLN A 238 -7.45 11.78 -14.47
CA GLN A 238 -6.95 11.59 -15.83
C GLN A 238 -6.05 10.38 -16.00
N ARG A 239 -5.29 10.01 -14.97
CA ARG A 239 -4.31 8.91 -15.04
C ARG A 239 -5.03 7.55 -15.03
N PRO A 240 -4.86 6.69 -16.07
CA PRO A 240 -5.40 5.34 -16.05
C PRO A 240 -4.60 4.43 -15.11
N HIS A 241 -5.29 3.57 -14.37
CA HIS A 241 -4.68 2.66 -13.41
C HIS A 241 -4.79 1.20 -13.87
N GLN A 242 -3.66 0.48 -13.85
CA GLN A 242 -3.56 -0.93 -14.21
C GLN A 242 -3.62 -1.86 -12.98
N GLY A 243 -3.84 -1.32 -11.78
CA GLY A 243 -3.95 -2.10 -10.54
C GLY A 243 -5.17 -3.01 -10.52
N ARG A 244 -5.18 -3.93 -9.57
CA ARG A 244 -6.31 -4.85 -9.35
C ARG A 244 -7.64 -4.09 -9.30
N MET A 245 -8.65 -4.58 -10.02
CA MET A 245 -10.00 -4.01 -10.13
C MET A 245 -10.10 -2.65 -10.84
N MET A 246 -8.99 -2.05 -11.25
CA MET A 246 -9.02 -0.73 -11.88
C MET A 246 -9.29 -0.79 -13.40
N GLU A 247 -8.84 -1.83 -14.08
CA GLU A 247 -9.10 -2.09 -15.52
C GLU A 247 -8.89 -0.86 -16.42
N GLY A 248 -7.86 -0.06 -16.12
CA GLY A 248 -7.58 1.16 -16.86
C GLY A 248 -8.46 2.36 -16.49
N GLN A 249 -9.36 2.22 -15.52
CA GLN A 249 -10.18 3.32 -15.02
C GLN A 249 -9.36 4.32 -14.19
N THR A 250 -9.84 5.56 -14.13
CA THR A 250 -9.30 6.56 -13.22
C THR A 250 -9.82 6.35 -11.79
N PRO A 251 -9.05 6.73 -10.74
CA PRO A 251 -9.51 6.67 -9.36
C PRO A 251 -10.86 7.34 -9.11
N TYR A 252 -11.09 8.51 -9.69
CA TYR A 252 -12.35 9.22 -9.52
C TYR A 252 -13.53 8.51 -10.21
N SER A 253 -13.30 7.88 -11.38
CA SER A 253 -14.32 7.04 -12.01
C SER A 253 -14.70 5.85 -11.13
N MET A 254 -13.69 5.18 -10.55
CA MET A 254 -13.90 4.08 -9.62
C MET A 254 -14.53 4.53 -8.31
N PHE A 255 -14.19 5.71 -7.80
CA PHE A 255 -14.82 6.31 -6.63
C PHE A 255 -16.33 6.43 -6.83
N LYS A 256 -16.77 7.03 -7.93
CA LYS A 256 -18.20 7.16 -8.30
C LYS A 256 -18.89 5.81 -8.47
N LYS A 257 -18.19 4.81 -9.01
CA LYS A 257 -18.71 3.44 -9.11
C LYS A 257 -18.91 2.83 -7.73
N GLY A 258 -17.92 2.98 -6.83
CA GLY A 258 -17.95 2.46 -5.47
C GLY A 258 -19.05 3.09 -4.61
N LEU A 259 -19.38 4.36 -4.81
CA LEU A 259 -20.51 5.01 -4.13
C LEU A 259 -21.85 4.28 -4.35
N LYS A 260 -22.06 3.73 -5.55
CA LYS A 260 -23.28 2.96 -5.89
C LYS A 260 -23.34 1.61 -5.21
N LEU A 261 -22.20 1.07 -4.79
CA LEU A 261 -22.05 -0.23 -4.16
C LEU A 261 -22.17 -0.19 -2.63
N ILE A 262 -22.25 1.00 -2.03
CA ILE A 262 -22.44 1.14 -0.57
C ILE A 262 -23.76 0.49 -0.18
N PRO A 263 -23.77 -0.50 0.75
CA PRO A 263 -25.01 -1.15 1.20
C PRO A 263 -25.99 -0.16 1.81
N LYS A 264 -27.29 -0.34 1.54
CA LYS A 264 -28.35 0.57 2.05
C LYS A 264 -28.35 0.66 3.58
N GLU A 265 -28.10 -0.46 4.26
CA GLU A 265 -28.05 -0.58 5.72
C GLU A 265 -26.90 0.24 6.34
N VAL A 266 -25.86 0.47 5.56
CA VAL A 266 -24.69 1.24 5.96
C VAL A 266 -24.90 2.74 5.71
N ARG A 267 -25.66 3.09 4.65
CA ARG A 267 -26.02 4.49 4.36
C ARG A 267 -26.95 5.12 5.40
N THR A 268 -27.86 4.34 5.98
CA THR A 268 -28.88 4.82 6.94
C THR A 268 -28.32 5.20 8.31
N LYS A 269 -27.03 5.01 8.58
CA LYS A 269 -26.36 5.45 9.82
C LYS A 269 -25.78 6.87 9.74
N VAL A 270 -26.13 7.64 8.72
CA VAL A 270 -25.61 9.00 8.43
C VAL A 270 -26.64 10.09 8.86
N ALA A 271 -27.63 9.77 9.67
CA ALA A 271 -28.58 10.74 10.23
C ALA A 271 -28.32 10.98 11.72
#